data_ca7e346e0b73272d2194b39d2915a2a0
#
_entry.id   ca7e346e0b73272d2194b39d2915a2a0
#
_cell.length_a   1.000
_cell.length_b   1.000
_cell.length_c   1.000
_cell.angle_alpha   90.00
_cell.angle_beta   90.00
_cell.angle_gamma   90.00
#
_symmetry.space_group_name_H-M   'P 1'
#
loop_
_entity.id
_entity.type
_entity.pdbx_description
1 polymer ?
#
loop_
_entity_poly.entity_id
_entity_poly.type
_entity_poly.pdbx_seq_one_letter_code
_entity_poly.pdbx_strand_id
1 'polypeptide(L)'
;HFLKKVTAKLFYRILTSITHISIPLDTGDFRIMHKKVVDVLKTMPEQDKFLRGQISWIGFNQSYVEYDRDERLSGTTGYTYSKMIKFALDGITSFSNFPLKVASYLGFVVSFFSFLLILYALYSRLVSKHFVPGWASIMICVLFLGGVQLISIGIIGEYISRMGNNIRKRPLYIVKDQN
;
A
#
# COMPACT_ATOMS: atom_id res chain seq x y z
N HIS A 1 23.05 8.32 4.02
CA HIS A 1 22.03 9.39 3.98
C HIS A 1 21.40 9.57 2.59
N PHE A 2 22.17 9.47 1.50
CA PHE A 2 21.69 9.68 0.12
C PHE A 2 20.62 8.66 -0.30
N LEU A 3 20.82 7.37 -0.07
CA LEU A 3 19.84 6.30 -0.36
C LEU A 3 18.48 6.54 0.30
N LYS A 4 18.46 7.00 1.57
CA LYS A 4 17.20 7.31 2.27
C LYS A 4 16.44 8.47 1.63
N LYS A 5 17.14 9.49 1.12
CA LYS A 5 16.51 10.62 0.42
C LYS A 5 15.92 10.18 -0.92
N VAL A 6 16.66 9.35 -1.68
CA VAL A 6 16.20 8.83 -2.98
C VAL A 6 14.99 7.91 -2.81
N THR A 7 15.04 6.97 -1.88
CA THR A 7 13.92 6.05 -1.60
C THR A 7 12.67 6.80 -1.10
N ALA A 8 12.82 7.80 -0.24
CA ALA A 8 11.73 8.63 0.21
C ALA A 8 11.10 9.43 -0.96
N LYS A 9 11.92 10.06 -1.81
CA LYS A 9 11.44 10.81 -2.98
C LYS A 9 10.71 9.92 -3.98
N LEU A 10 11.25 8.71 -4.23
CA LEU A 10 10.61 7.72 -5.09
C LEU A 10 9.28 7.27 -4.51
N PHE A 11 9.24 6.97 -3.21
CA PHE A 11 8.02 6.60 -2.51
C PHE A 11 6.91 7.64 -2.66
N TYR A 12 7.19 8.91 -2.35
CA TYR A 12 6.17 9.96 -2.48
C TYR A 12 5.71 10.17 -3.92
N ARG A 13 6.59 10.02 -4.92
CA ARG A 13 6.18 10.06 -6.33
C ARG A 13 5.22 8.92 -6.68
N ILE A 14 5.55 7.71 -6.27
CA ILE A 14 4.68 6.55 -6.47
C ILE A 14 3.35 6.77 -5.75
N LEU A 15 3.37 7.20 -4.50
CA LEU A 15 2.17 7.45 -3.71
C LEU A 15 1.26 8.49 -4.39
N THR A 16 1.80 9.63 -4.80
CA THR A 16 1.04 10.68 -5.52
C THR A 16 0.45 10.16 -6.84
N SER A 17 1.21 9.36 -7.59
CA SER A 17 0.75 8.79 -8.85
C SER A 17 -0.40 7.78 -8.67
N ILE A 18 -0.37 7.03 -7.56
CA ILE A 18 -1.30 5.93 -7.30
C ILE A 18 -2.56 6.40 -6.54
N THR A 19 -2.43 7.42 -5.67
CA THR A 19 -3.51 7.85 -4.77
C THR A 19 -4.29 9.06 -5.29
N HIS A 20 -3.82 9.73 -6.33
CA HIS A 20 -4.36 11.01 -6.82
C HIS A 20 -4.40 12.13 -5.75
N ILE A 21 -3.67 11.96 -4.64
CA ILE A 21 -3.56 12.94 -3.57
C ILE A 21 -2.19 13.61 -3.69
N SER A 22 -2.17 14.93 -3.87
CA SER A 22 -0.92 15.69 -3.88
C SER A 22 -0.41 15.85 -2.45
N ILE A 23 0.49 14.95 -2.04
CA ILE A 23 1.15 15.05 -0.75
C ILE A 23 2.41 15.90 -0.95
N PRO A 24 2.56 17.01 -0.23
CA PRO A 24 3.73 17.85 -0.36
C PRO A 24 5.00 17.09 0.00
N LEU A 25 5.99 17.18 -0.89
CA LEU A 25 7.32 16.63 -0.66
C LEU A 25 8.07 17.52 0.33
N ASP A 26 8.93 16.92 1.14
CA ASP A 26 9.85 17.62 2.05
C ASP A 26 9.20 18.49 3.15
N THR A 27 7.89 18.33 3.42
CA THR A 27 7.23 19.00 4.54
C THR A 27 7.37 18.22 5.84
N GLY A 28 7.68 18.93 6.93
CA GLY A 28 7.68 18.39 8.29
C GLY A 28 6.27 18.06 8.80
N ASP A 29 6.20 17.40 9.96
CA ASP A 29 4.92 17.15 10.64
C ASP A 29 4.51 18.30 11.56
N PHE A 30 5.41 19.28 11.77
CA PHE A 30 5.12 20.49 12.52
C PHE A 30 4.23 21.42 11.69
N ARG A 31 3.02 21.72 12.20
CA ARG A 31 2.03 22.48 11.45
C ARG A 31 1.01 23.17 12.35
N ILE A 32 0.48 24.28 11.86
CA ILE A 32 -0.65 24.98 12.45
C ILE A 32 -1.87 24.72 11.58
N MET A 33 -2.99 24.40 12.20
CA MET A 33 -4.24 24.10 11.50
C MET A 33 -5.38 24.94 12.05
N HIS A 34 -6.23 25.42 11.14
CA HIS A 34 -7.47 26.08 11.54
C HIS A 34 -8.42 25.07 12.23
N LYS A 35 -9.19 25.54 13.21
CA LYS A 35 -10.12 24.69 13.98
C LYS A 35 -11.03 23.83 13.09
N LYS A 36 -11.56 24.38 11.98
CA LYS A 36 -12.40 23.63 11.03
C LYS A 36 -11.71 22.37 10.47
N VAL A 37 -10.41 22.46 10.18
CA VAL A 37 -9.62 21.30 9.68
C VAL A 37 -9.50 20.23 10.76
N VAL A 38 -9.23 20.67 12.00
CA VAL A 38 -9.12 19.75 13.16
C VAL A 38 -10.46 19.07 13.44
N ASP A 39 -11.56 19.80 13.36
CA ASP A 39 -12.89 19.25 13.57
C ASP A 39 -13.23 18.19 12.51
N VAL A 40 -12.91 18.42 11.24
CA VAL A 40 -13.05 17.41 10.18
C VAL A 40 -12.16 16.19 10.44
N LEU A 41 -10.89 16.39 10.80
CA LEU A 41 -9.98 15.28 11.13
C LEU A 41 -10.47 14.42 12.30
N LYS A 42 -11.12 15.03 13.28
CA LYS A 42 -11.70 14.31 14.42
C LYS A 42 -12.89 13.43 14.02
N THR A 43 -13.64 13.80 12.99
CA THR A 43 -14.77 12.99 12.48
C THR A 43 -14.33 11.82 11.62
N MET A 44 -13.07 11.79 11.17
CA MET A 44 -12.56 10.70 10.35
C MET A 44 -12.38 9.42 11.19
N PRO A 45 -13.04 8.31 10.80
CA PRO A 45 -13.09 7.09 11.60
C PRO A 45 -11.86 6.20 11.50
N GLU A 46 -10.90 6.52 10.62
CA GLU A 46 -9.74 5.67 10.38
C GLU A 46 -8.91 5.45 11.64
N GLN A 47 -8.61 4.20 11.93
CA GLN A 47 -7.77 3.80 13.06
C GLN A 47 -6.29 4.03 12.76
N ASP A 48 -5.87 3.71 11.55
CA ASP A 48 -4.51 3.93 11.07
C ASP A 48 -4.39 5.34 10.46
N LYS A 49 -4.07 6.32 11.31
CA LYS A 49 -4.02 7.74 10.93
C LYS A 49 -2.79 8.05 10.08
N PHE A 50 -2.97 8.29 8.79
CA PHE A 50 -1.96 8.88 7.91
C PHE A 50 -2.25 10.37 7.71
N LEU A 51 -1.93 11.19 8.71
CA LEU A 51 -2.31 12.61 8.79
C LEU A 51 -1.92 13.43 7.56
N ARG A 52 -0.75 13.18 6.95
CA ARG A 52 -0.33 13.90 5.73
C ARG A 52 -1.28 13.67 4.57
N GLY A 53 -1.69 12.44 4.37
CA GLY A 53 -2.67 12.07 3.34
C GLY A 53 -4.07 12.59 3.67
N GLN A 54 -4.52 12.46 4.91
CA GLN A 54 -5.83 12.93 5.35
C GLN A 54 -5.98 14.45 5.18
N ILE A 55 -4.98 15.23 5.56
CA ILE A 55 -5.00 16.70 5.41
C ILE A 55 -5.02 17.10 3.93
N SER A 56 -4.25 16.42 3.09
CA SER A 56 -4.28 16.65 1.64
C SER A 56 -5.61 16.24 1.02
N TRP A 57 -6.20 15.16 1.51
CA TRP A 57 -7.51 14.67 1.04
C TRP A 57 -8.66 15.60 1.37
N ILE A 58 -8.63 16.27 2.55
CA ILE A 58 -9.64 17.26 2.95
C ILE A 58 -9.70 18.47 1.99
N GLY A 59 -8.60 18.80 1.30
CA GLY A 59 -8.56 19.77 0.23
C GLY A 59 -8.63 21.25 0.65
N PHE A 60 -8.40 21.58 1.93
CA PHE A 60 -8.25 22.98 2.33
C PHE A 60 -6.95 23.57 1.81
N ASN A 61 -6.91 24.88 1.60
CA ASN A 61 -5.73 25.60 1.17
C ASN A 61 -4.58 25.40 2.18
N GLN A 62 -3.44 24.99 1.68
CA GLN A 62 -2.22 24.78 2.45
C GLN A 62 -1.15 25.76 1.98
N SER A 63 -0.42 26.36 2.92
CA SER A 63 0.76 27.16 2.66
C SER A 63 1.94 26.60 3.44
N TYR A 64 3.14 26.92 2.99
CA TYR A 64 4.38 26.41 3.56
C TYR A 64 5.23 27.57 4.04
N VAL A 65 5.87 27.38 5.18
CA VAL A 65 6.89 28.28 5.70
C VAL A 65 8.21 27.52 5.61
N GLU A 66 9.14 28.03 4.84
CA GLU A 66 10.49 27.49 4.77
C GLU A 66 11.28 27.97 5.99
N TYR A 67 12.01 27.05 6.61
CA TYR A 67 12.92 27.36 7.70
C TYR A 67 14.14 26.45 7.63
N ASP A 68 15.27 26.99 8.04
CA ASP A 68 16.50 26.21 8.18
C ASP A 68 16.39 25.31 9.42
N ARG A 69 16.60 24.03 9.19
CA ARG A 69 16.52 23.06 10.27
C ARG A 69 17.91 22.81 10.84
N ASP A 70 18.09 23.16 12.10
CA ASP A 70 19.31 22.85 12.83
C ASP A 70 19.60 21.35 12.84
N GLU A 71 20.89 21.02 12.84
CA GLU A 71 21.34 19.64 13.00
C GLU A 71 20.95 19.11 14.41
N ARG A 72 20.66 17.83 14.46
CA ARG A 72 20.36 17.19 15.74
C ARG A 72 21.57 17.25 16.65
N LEU A 73 21.43 17.84 17.84
CA LEU A 73 22.48 17.92 18.85
C LEU A 73 22.91 16.55 19.37
N SER A 74 22.04 15.54 19.37
CA SER A 74 22.35 14.17 19.80
C SER A 74 21.32 13.15 19.29
N GLY A 75 21.71 11.88 19.29
CA GLY A 75 20.83 10.74 18.97
C GLY A 75 20.92 10.22 17.53
N THR A 76 20.60 8.94 17.37
CA THR A 76 20.50 8.28 16.08
C THR A 76 19.06 8.33 15.55
N THR A 77 18.89 8.26 14.22
CA THR A 77 17.54 8.22 13.63
C THR A 77 16.81 6.94 14.05
N GLY A 78 15.71 7.07 14.79
CA GLY A 78 14.83 5.96 15.15
C GLY A 78 14.00 5.40 13.99
N TYR A 79 14.18 5.92 12.76
CA TYR A 79 13.43 5.51 11.57
C TYR A 79 14.21 4.42 10.84
N THR A 80 13.88 3.16 11.15
CA THR A 80 14.46 1.96 10.52
C THR A 80 13.86 1.73 9.14
N TYR A 81 14.54 0.98 8.27
CA TYR A 81 14.02 0.60 6.96
C TYR A 81 12.68 -0.15 7.06
N SER A 82 12.54 -1.03 8.05
CA SER A 82 11.28 -1.75 8.29
C SER A 82 10.12 -0.80 8.60
N LYS A 83 10.34 0.22 9.44
CA LYS A 83 9.32 1.26 9.71
C LYS A 83 9.00 2.08 8.47
N MET A 84 9.97 2.34 7.61
CA MET A 84 9.74 3.05 6.34
C MET A 84 8.87 2.24 5.39
N ILE A 85 9.14 0.93 5.25
CA ILE A 85 8.36 0.04 4.39
C ILE A 85 6.94 -0.08 4.94
N LYS A 86 6.78 -0.31 6.25
CA LYS A 86 5.46 -0.36 6.87
C LYS A 86 4.66 0.92 6.62
N PHE A 87 5.26 2.07 6.87
CA PHE A 87 4.62 3.37 6.62
C PHE A 87 4.24 3.56 5.14
N ALA A 88 5.08 3.07 4.22
CA ALA A 88 4.81 3.10 2.80
C ALA A 88 3.59 2.24 2.43
N LEU A 89 3.54 1.01 2.94
CA LEU A 89 2.41 0.11 2.73
C LEU A 89 1.13 0.67 3.35
N ASP A 90 1.21 1.21 4.56
CA ASP A 90 0.07 1.86 5.23
C ASP A 90 -0.48 3.03 4.42
N GLY A 91 0.39 3.89 3.87
CA GLY A 91 -0.01 4.99 3.01
C GLY A 91 -0.67 4.53 1.71
N ILE A 92 -0.09 3.53 1.02
CA ILE A 92 -0.64 3.01 -0.23
C ILE A 92 -1.99 2.34 0.01
N THR A 93 -2.10 1.47 1.00
CA THR A 93 -3.33 0.71 1.26
C THR A 93 -4.46 1.56 1.85
N SER A 94 -4.13 2.66 2.53
CA SER A 94 -5.14 3.60 3.07
C SER A 94 -5.78 4.48 2.01
N PHE A 95 -5.02 4.85 0.95
CA PHE A 95 -5.47 5.83 -0.04
C PHE A 95 -5.55 5.30 -1.47
N SER A 96 -5.25 4.04 -1.70
CA SER A 96 -5.27 3.47 -3.04
C SER A 96 -5.71 2.01 -3.07
N ASN A 97 -6.50 1.69 -4.08
CA ASN A 97 -6.84 0.30 -4.43
C ASN A 97 -5.84 -0.30 -5.44
N PHE A 98 -4.70 0.37 -5.66
CA PHE A 98 -3.71 -0.06 -6.67
C PHE A 98 -3.20 -1.48 -6.43
N PRO A 99 -2.80 -1.90 -5.21
CA PRO A 99 -2.35 -3.27 -4.97
C PRO A 99 -3.42 -4.32 -5.34
N LEU A 100 -4.69 -3.99 -5.07
CA LEU A 100 -5.82 -4.86 -5.40
C LEU A 100 -6.03 -4.97 -6.92
N LYS A 101 -5.91 -3.84 -7.63
CA LYS A 101 -5.97 -3.82 -9.09
C LYS A 101 -4.83 -4.62 -9.72
N VAL A 102 -3.59 -4.49 -9.20
CA VAL A 102 -2.43 -5.26 -9.68
C VAL A 102 -2.67 -6.76 -9.49
N ALA A 103 -3.17 -7.20 -8.33
CA ALA A 103 -3.50 -8.59 -8.09
C ALA A 103 -4.56 -9.11 -9.10
N SER A 104 -5.60 -8.30 -9.39
CA SER A 104 -6.62 -8.64 -10.36
C SER A 104 -6.07 -8.73 -11.79
N TYR A 105 -5.26 -7.76 -12.22
CA TYR A 105 -4.62 -7.80 -13.55
C TYR A 105 -3.68 -8.99 -13.72
N LEU A 106 -2.87 -9.29 -12.70
CA LEU A 106 -2.02 -10.49 -12.71
C LEU A 106 -2.86 -11.77 -12.83
N GLY A 107 -3.96 -11.86 -12.09
CA GLY A 107 -4.90 -12.97 -12.20
C GLY A 107 -5.46 -13.14 -13.63
N PHE A 108 -5.88 -12.05 -14.27
CA PHE A 108 -6.36 -12.07 -15.65
C PHE A 108 -5.28 -12.51 -16.63
N VAL A 109 -4.06 -11.95 -16.52
CA VAL A 109 -2.94 -12.31 -17.41
C VAL A 109 -2.60 -13.80 -17.28
N VAL A 110 -2.44 -14.27 -16.04
CA VAL A 110 -2.13 -15.69 -15.78
C VAL A 110 -3.25 -16.60 -16.28
N SER A 111 -4.50 -16.25 -16.03
CA SER A 111 -5.67 -17.01 -16.52
C SER A 111 -5.70 -17.09 -18.04
N PHE A 112 -5.44 -15.98 -18.73
CA PHE A 112 -5.39 -15.94 -20.18
C PHE A 112 -4.30 -16.86 -20.76
N PHE A 113 -3.08 -16.78 -20.23
CA PHE A 113 -2.01 -17.66 -20.68
C PHE A 113 -2.26 -19.14 -20.33
N SER A 114 -2.84 -19.41 -19.16
CA SER A 114 -3.24 -20.76 -18.78
C SER A 114 -4.28 -21.33 -19.75
N PHE A 115 -5.24 -20.52 -20.17
CA PHE A 115 -6.23 -20.92 -21.17
C PHE A 115 -5.61 -21.28 -22.52
N LEU A 116 -4.63 -20.47 -22.99
CA LEU A 116 -3.89 -20.78 -24.23
C LEU A 116 -3.09 -22.08 -24.12
N LEU A 117 -2.47 -22.34 -22.96
CA LEU A 117 -1.75 -23.58 -22.70
C LEU A 117 -2.68 -24.79 -22.69
N ILE A 118 -3.88 -24.66 -22.14
CA ILE A 118 -4.90 -25.72 -22.18
C ILE A 118 -5.28 -26.04 -23.63
N LEU A 119 -5.55 -25.02 -24.44
CA LEU A 119 -5.87 -25.21 -25.85
C LEU A 119 -4.73 -25.90 -26.62
N TYR A 120 -3.49 -25.48 -26.36
CA TYR A 120 -2.29 -26.11 -26.93
C TYR A 120 -2.17 -27.56 -26.52
N ALA A 121 -2.36 -27.89 -25.25
CA ALA A 121 -2.30 -29.25 -24.72
C ALA A 121 -3.37 -30.15 -25.34
N LEU A 122 -4.59 -29.64 -25.49
CA LEU A 122 -5.67 -30.36 -26.15
C LEU A 122 -5.36 -30.62 -27.64
N TYR A 123 -4.86 -29.59 -28.35
CA TYR A 123 -4.45 -29.74 -29.76
C TYR A 123 -3.34 -30.77 -29.90
N SER A 124 -2.29 -30.67 -29.06
CA SER A 124 -1.16 -31.63 -29.08
C SER A 124 -1.60 -33.06 -28.85
N ARG A 125 -2.53 -33.29 -27.92
CA ARG A 125 -3.05 -34.63 -27.58
C ARG A 125 -3.95 -35.20 -28.68
N LEU A 126 -4.82 -34.39 -29.25
CA LEU A 126 -5.85 -34.86 -30.18
C LEU A 126 -5.33 -34.97 -31.63
N VAL A 127 -4.46 -34.05 -32.04
CA VAL A 127 -3.98 -33.93 -33.44
C VAL A 127 -2.60 -34.51 -33.62
N SER A 128 -1.63 -34.04 -32.79
CA SER A 128 -0.22 -34.39 -32.97
C SER A 128 0.17 -35.72 -32.33
N LYS A 129 -0.67 -36.33 -31.51
CA LYS A 129 -0.41 -37.60 -30.76
C LYS A 129 0.94 -37.65 -30.02
N HIS A 130 1.57 -36.52 -29.80
CA HIS A 130 2.82 -36.44 -29.02
C HIS A 130 2.49 -36.39 -27.56
N PHE A 131 2.94 -37.38 -26.80
CA PHE A 131 2.83 -37.39 -25.35
C PHE A 131 4.08 -36.77 -24.75
N VAL A 132 3.94 -35.61 -24.14
CA VAL A 132 5.02 -34.98 -23.39
C VAL A 132 4.94 -35.45 -21.95
N PRO A 133 5.95 -36.16 -21.40
CA PRO A 133 6.01 -36.48 -19.98
C PRO A 133 6.12 -35.16 -19.21
N GLY A 134 5.03 -34.78 -18.50
CA GLY A 134 4.84 -33.40 -18.02
C GLY A 134 4.78 -33.24 -16.53
N TRP A 135 5.25 -34.20 -15.71
CA TRP A 135 5.14 -34.11 -14.26
C TRP A 135 5.80 -32.84 -13.67
N ALA A 136 7.02 -32.51 -14.10
CA ALA A 136 7.74 -31.32 -13.65
C ALA A 136 7.02 -30.03 -14.09
N SER A 137 6.50 -29.99 -15.31
CA SER A 137 5.76 -28.82 -15.80
C SER A 137 4.46 -28.60 -15.04
N ILE A 138 3.74 -29.66 -14.70
CA ILE A 138 2.52 -29.58 -13.88
C ILE A 138 2.85 -29.04 -12.49
N MET A 139 3.90 -29.55 -11.84
CA MET A 139 4.34 -29.08 -10.52
C MET A 139 4.70 -27.59 -10.51
N ILE A 140 5.45 -27.14 -11.53
CA ILE A 140 5.81 -25.72 -11.68
C ILE A 140 4.55 -24.87 -11.85
N CYS A 141 3.63 -25.29 -12.71
CA CYS A 141 2.38 -24.56 -12.93
C CYS A 141 1.54 -24.47 -11.65
N VAL A 142 1.39 -25.58 -10.92
CA VAL A 142 0.59 -25.62 -9.68
C VAL A 142 1.22 -24.73 -8.62
N LEU A 143 2.53 -24.82 -8.41
CA LEU A 143 3.24 -23.99 -7.43
C LEU A 143 3.20 -22.50 -7.79
N PHE A 144 3.37 -22.17 -9.08
CA PHE A 144 3.28 -20.78 -9.55
C PHE A 144 1.88 -20.20 -9.35
N LEU A 145 0.84 -20.91 -9.81
CA LEU A 145 -0.54 -20.47 -9.65
C LEU A 145 -0.93 -20.39 -8.17
N GLY A 146 -0.56 -21.37 -7.36
CA GLY A 146 -0.77 -21.35 -5.92
C GLY A 146 -0.09 -20.15 -5.26
N GLY A 147 1.14 -19.84 -5.64
CA GLY A 147 1.87 -18.66 -5.15
C GLY A 147 1.17 -17.35 -5.49
N VAL A 148 0.78 -17.15 -6.75
CA VAL A 148 0.04 -15.96 -7.19
C VAL A 148 -1.29 -15.83 -6.45
N GLN A 149 -2.00 -16.95 -6.26
CA GLN A 149 -3.27 -16.97 -5.54
C GLN A 149 -3.11 -16.59 -4.07
N LEU A 150 -2.11 -17.14 -3.38
CA LEU A 150 -1.82 -16.80 -1.98
C LEU A 150 -1.45 -15.32 -1.80
N ILE A 151 -0.65 -14.75 -2.70
CA ILE A 151 -0.32 -13.32 -2.69
C ILE A 151 -1.60 -12.48 -2.86
N SER A 152 -2.45 -12.84 -3.82
CA SER A 152 -3.72 -12.12 -4.07
C SER A 152 -4.64 -12.16 -2.86
N ILE A 153 -4.79 -13.32 -2.23
CA ILE A 153 -5.58 -13.50 -1.00
C ILE A 153 -4.97 -12.68 0.14
N GLY A 154 -3.65 -12.66 0.27
CA GLY A 154 -2.94 -11.86 1.27
C GLY A 154 -3.22 -10.36 1.12
N ILE A 155 -3.20 -9.84 -0.11
CA ILE A 155 -3.56 -8.44 -0.39
C ILE A 155 -5.02 -8.16 0.00
N ILE A 156 -5.95 -9.01 -0.40
CA ILE A 156 -7.37 -8.88 -0.03
C ILE A 156 -7.53 -8.91 1.49
N GLY A 157 -6.83 -9.83 2.17
CA GLY A 157 -6.86 -9.94 3.63
C GLY A 157 -6.42 -8.66 4.34
N GLU A 158 -5.39 -7.98 3.83
CA GLU A 158 -4.93 -6.69 4.37
C GLU A 158 -6.02 -5.61 4.27
N TYR A 159 -6.72 -5.51 3.13
CA TYR A 159 -7.83 -4.56 2.97
C TYR A 159 -9.01 -4.88 3.89
N ILE A 160 -9.38 -6.16 4.01
CA ILE A 160 -10.46 -6.61 4.91
C ILE A 160 -10.09 -6.31 6.36
N SER A 161 -8.84 -6.55 6.77
CA SER A 161 -8.35 -6.26 8.11
C SER A 161 -8.49 -4.77 8.46
N ARG A 162 -8.08 -3.87 7.56
CA ARG A 162 -8.22 -2.41 7.72
C ARG A 162 -9.69 -1.99 7.79
N MET A 163 -10.52 -2.53 6.91
CA MET A 163 -11.96 -2.28 6.93
C MET A 163 -12.57 -2.74 8.25
N GLY A 164 -12.20 -3.92 8.75
CA GLY A 164 -12.65 -4.43 10.03
C GLY A 164 -12.26 -3.54 11.22
N ASN A 165 -11.03 -2.99 11.20
CA ASN A 165 -10.59 -2.06 12.23
C ASN A 165 -11.38 -0.75 12.20
N ASN A 166 -11.64 -0.20 11.02
CA ASN A 166 -12.40 1.04 10.87
C ASN A 166 -13.88 0.88 11.27
N ILE A 167 -14.49 -0.27 10.97
CA ILE A 167 -15.89 -0.56 11.34
C ILE A 167 -16.06 -0.69 12.85
N ARG A 168 -15.09 -1.29 13.54
CA ARG A 168 -15.16 -1.46 15.02
C ARG A 168 -15.17 -0.14 15.78
N LYS A 169 -14.63 0.96 15.22
CA LYS A 169 -14.60 2.30 15.83
C LYS A 169 -14.08 2.32 17.28
N ARG A 170 -13.16 1.43 17.63
CA ARG A 170 -12.59 1.39 18.97
C ARG A 170 -11.82 2.69 19.24
N PRO A 171 -11.88 3.27 20.45
CA PRO A 171 -11.12 4.47 20.76
C PRO A 171 -9.62 4.18 20.66
N LEU A 172 -8.85 5.13 20.14
CA LEU A 172 -7.39 5.01 20.01
C LEU A 172 -6.67 4.97 21.35
N TYR A 173 -7.29 5.55 22.39
CA TYR A 173 -6.78 5.57 23.76
C TYR A 173 -7.93 5.68 24.73
N ILE A 174 -7.72 5.23 25.94
CA ILE A 174 -8.62 5.39 27.07
C ILE A 174 -7.86 6.15 28.14
N VAL A 175 -8.41 7.28 28.57
CA VAL A 175 -7.84 8.07 29.69
C VAL A 175 -8.23 7.39 30.98
N LYS A 176 -7.25 6.99 31.78
CA LYS A 176 -7.49 6.27 33.04
C LYS A 176 -7.94 7.21 34.15
N ASP A 177 -7.34 8.39 34.24
CA ASP A 177 -7.65 9.42 35.22
C ASP A 177 -7.68 10.79 34.53
N GLN A 178 -8.74 11.57 34.79
CA GLN A 178 -8.81 12.99 34.43
C GLN A 178 -8.69 13.77 35.77
N ASN A 179 -7.50 14.26 36.07
CA ASN A 179 -7.30 15.24 37.14
C ASN A 179 -7.60 16.64 36.61
#